data_6693c057f8590a1d418440297e7b1bdb
#
_entry.id   6693c057f8590a1d418440297e7b1bdb
#
_cell.length_a   1.000
_cell.length_b   1.000
_cell.length_c   1.000
_cell.angle_alpha   90.00
_cell.angle_beta   90.00
_cell.angle_gamma   90.00
#
_symmetry.space_group_name_H-M   'P 1'
#
loop_
_entity.id
_entity.type
_entity.pdbx_description
1 polymer ?
#
loop_
_entity_poly.entity_id
_entity_poly.type
_entity_poly.pdbx_seq_one_letter_code
_entity_poly.pdbx_strand_id
1 'polypeptide(L)'
;MKSFFNLTISVATAAGIAACSTASSDNKTTAAKEPEAQQVAVTTVQELQPSKRVTLPGELKPWNRVNMYAKVKGFVRDISVDRGTLVRKGQVLARLDAPEVISELSQAQAQVQAQEATLVEQTTRARASRLTYNRLLQTAKMEGAVSANEIDQALARMQGDSAMVAVARGTVQAARSNYQAKTELRQYLTITAPFDGMVIERNISPGALVGAGDSGKPLFVLEDSRTLRLTVAIPESFANQLKAKSAVSFTVNAMPNRQFKAKLARSAQSLVEANRSMMAEFDVANPGHELKAGMYAEVLMPIERTGKTMFVPTTSVVSSSEKMFVIKVNDNRAQWVSVQKGNVLDSLVEVFGDVQPGMTIVKTASEEIRDGQEVKSVKK
;
A
#
# COMPACT_ATOMS: atom_id res chain seq x y z
N MET A 1 40.94 1.15 50.29
CA MET A 1 41.55 -0.03 50.88
C MET A 1 42.50 -0.57 49.83
N LYS A 2 43.81 -0.26 49.92
CA LYS A 2 44.92 -1.10 50.36
C LYS A 2 45.02 -2.35 49.45
N SER A 3 46.13 -2.67 48.74
CA SER A 3 47.52 -2.69 49.08
C SER A 3 48.30 -3.08 47.82
N PHE A 4 49.27 -2.38 47.26
CA PHE A 4 50.72 -2.56 47.48
C PHE A 4 51.25 -4.02 47.37
N PHE A 5 52.12 -4.29 46.36
CA PHE A 5 53.43 -4.82 46.68
C PHE A 5 54.44 -4.64 45.53
N ASN A 6 55.54 -4.00 45.88
CA ASN A 6 56.82 -3.89 45.18
C ASN A 6 57.68 -5.17 45.33
N LEU A 7 58.62 -5.42 44.42
CA LEU A 7 60.03 -5.70 44.78
C LEU A 7 60.88 -6.00 43.53
N THR A 8 61.74 -5.09 43.14
CA THR A 8 63.23 -4.99 43.25
C THR A 8 64.07 -6.07 42.54
N ILE A 9 64.86 -5.62 41.56
CA ILE A 9 66.33 -5.57 41.42
C ILE A 9 67.11 -6.91 41.49
N SER A 10 67.87 -7.19 40.40
CA SER A 10 69.31 -7.52 40.56
C SER A 10 70.12 -7.39 39.24
N VAL A 11 71.16 -6.62 39.35
CA VAL A 11 72.29 -6.39 38.43
C VAL A 11 73.30 -7.52 38.57
N ALA A 12 73.87 -7.99 37.45
CA ALA A 12 75.20 -8.64 37.52
C ALA A 12 75.97 -8.38 36.22
N THR A 13 77.00 -7.62 36.35
CA THR A 13 78.11 -7.37 35.44
C THR A 13 79.08 -8.53 35.43
N ALA A 14 79.62 -8.87 34.24
CA ALA A 14 80.98 -9.41 34.15
C ALA A 14 81.60 -9.20 32.75
N ALA A 15 82.80 -8.64 32.82
CA ALA A 15 83.65 -8.28 31.71
C ALA A 15 84.59 -9.46 31.26
N GLY A 16 85.15 -9.34 30.06
CA GLY A 16 86.39 -10.05 29.75
C GLY A 16 86.55 -10.49 28.33
N ILE A 17 87.39 -9.81 27.66
CA ILE A 17 88.70 -10.05 27.09
C ILE A 17 88.73 -10.22 25.58
N ALA A 18 89.56 -9.39 24.96
CA ALA A 18 89.94 -9.27 23.56
C ALA A 18 90.83 -10.43 23.08
N ALA A 19 90.70 -10.77 21.78
CA ALA A 19 91.83 -11.33 21.01
C ALA A 19 91.76 -10.87 19.58
N CYS A 20 92.73 -10.14 19.11
CA CYS A 20 93.04 -9.79 17.76
C CYS A 20 93.59 -11.02 17.00
N SER A 21 93.15 -11.22 15.74
CA SER A 21 94.00 -11.82 14.73
C SER A 21 93.61 -11.27 13.35
N THR A 22 94.66 -10.74 12.74
CA THR A 22 94.72 -10.24 11.35
C THR A 22 94.63 -11.37 10.34
N ALA A 23 93.88 -11.22 9.27
CA ALA A 23 94.24 -11.72 7.92
C ALA A 23 93.35 -11.17 6.83
N SER A 24 93.95 -10.45 5.92
CA SER A 24 93.89 -10.43 4.48
C SER A 24 92.54 -10.19 3.76
N SER A 25 92.55 -9.06 3.16
CA SER A 25 91.69 -8.63 2.05
C SER A 25 91.55 -9.67 0.90
N ASP A 26 90.32 -10.05 0.55
CA ASP A 26 89.98 -10.41 -0.78
C ASP A 26 88.73 -9.64 -1.21
N ASN A 27 88.96 -8.70 -2.07
CA ASN A 27 87.98 -7.81 -2.66
C ASN A 27 87.22 -8.60 -3.79
N LYS A 28 86.12 -9.24 -3.42
CA LYS A 28 85.17 -9.77 -4.43
C LYS A 28 83.99 -8.80 -4.53
N THR A 29 84.09 -7.97 -5.60
CA THR A 29 82.97 -7.15 -6.08
C THR A 29 81.76 -8.03 -6.30
N THR A 30 80.86 -8.07 -5.33
CA THR A 30 79.54 -8.68 -5.54
C THR A 30 78.70 -7.70 -6.35
N ALA A 31 78.55 -8.01 -7.64
CA ALA A 31 77.59 -7.32 -8.50
C ALA A 31 76.25 -7.35 -7.80
N ALA A 32 75.65 -6.19 -7.54
CA ALA A 32 74.32 -6.05 -7.07
C ALA A 32 73.39 -6.78 -8.07
N LYS A 33 72.79 -7.87 -7.62
CA LYS A 33 71.74 -8.57 -8.39
C LYS A 33 70.60 -7.55 -8.54
N GLU A 34 70.37 -7.10 -9.78
CA GLU A 34 69.21 -6.32 -10.14
C GLU A 34 67.96 -7.00 -9.53
N PRO A 35 67.08 -6.26 -8.83
CA PRO A 35 65.88 -6.85 -8.24
C PRO A 35 65.04 -7.46 -9.34
N GLU A 36 64.91 -8.78 -9.36
CA GLU A 36 64.01 -9.48 -10.26
C GLU A 36 62.62 -8.84 -10.10
N ALA A 37 62.09 -8.30 -11.21
CA ALA A 37 60.78 -7.67 -11.25
C ALA A 37 59.72 -8.65 -10.69
N GLN A 38 59.07 -8.29 -9.61
CA GLN A 38 58.07 -9.11 -8.95
C GLN A 38 56.91 -9.42 -9.90
N GLN A 39 56.58 -10.71 -10.09
CA GLN A 39 55.45 -11.11 -10.93
C GLN A 39 54.15 -10.83 -10.18
N VAL A 40 53.27 -10.05 -10.81
CA VAL A 40 51.96 -9.68 -10.23
C VAL A 40 50.84 -10.10 -11.19
N ALA A 41 49.83 -10.79 -10.66
CA ALA A 41 48.61 -11.08 -11.40
C ALA A 41 47.80 -9.77 -11.55
N VAL A 42 47.38 -9.48 -12.77
CA VAL A 42 46.64 -8.26 -13.08
C VAL A 42 45.19 -8.55 -13.47
N THR A 43 44.33 -7.58 -13.25
CA THR A 43 42.91 -7.55 -13.63
C THR A 43 42.57 -6.16 -14.14
N THR A 44 41.41 -6.02 -14.77
CA THR A 44 40.90 -4.72 -15.23
C THR A 44 39.77 -4.22 -14.35
N VAL A 45 39.74 -2.91 -14.16
CA VAL A 45 38.60 -2.23 -13.51
C VAL A 45 37.36 -2.39 -14.37
N GLN A 46 36.25 -2.85 -13.75
CA GLN A 46 35.00 -3.06 -14.42
C GLN A 46 34.03 -1.92 -14.07
N GLU A 47 33.34 -1.41 -15.08
CA GLU A 47 32.25 -0.48 -14.90
C GLU A 47 30.94 -1.26 -14.79
N LEU A 48 30.33 -1.30 -13.60
CA LEU A 48 29.09 -2.02 -13.37
C LEU A 48 28.02 -1.07 -12.79
N GLN A 49 26.77 -1.37 -13.05
CA GLN A 49 25.66 -0.70 -12.38
C GLN A 49 25.33 -1.50 -11.12
N PRO A 50 25.57 -0.94 -9.91
CA PRO A 50 25.32 -1.67 -8.69
C PRO A 50 23.82 -1.87 -8.49
N SER A 51 23.37 -3.12 -8.42
CA SER A 51 22.04 -3.48 -7.98
C SER A 51 22.10 -3.98 -6.54
N LYS A 52 21.42 -3.31 -5.64
CA LYS A 52 21.28 -3.75 -4.25
C LYS A 52 19.85 -4.20 -4.03
N ARG A 53 19.66 -5.32 -3.37
CA ARG A 53 18.34 -5.72 -2.87
C ARG A 53 18.21 -5.24 -1.44
N VAL A 54 17.12 -4.53 -1.15
CA VAL A 54 16.79 -4.09 0.21
C VAL A 54 15.55 -4.86 0.66
N THR A 55 15.63 -5.42 1.86
CA THR A 55 14.50 -6.06 2.50
C THR A 55 13.73 -5.01 3.29
N LEU A 56 12.46 -4.85 2.98
CA LEU A 56 11.55 -3.92 3.65
C LEU A 56 10.38 -4.68 4.26
N PRO A 57 9.93 -4.31 5.46
CA PRO A 57 8.73 -4.89 6.04
C PRO A 57 7.49 -4.41 5.29
N GLY A 58 6.56 -5.32 5.06
CA GLY A 58 5.27 -5.04 4.46
C GLY A 58 4.14 -5.74 5.20
N GLU A 59 2.92 -5.33 4.95
CA GLU A 59 1.69 -5.90 5.50
C GLU A 59 0.70 -6.17 4.39
N LEU A 60 0.10 -7.36 4.39
CA LEU A 60 -0.97 -7.73 3.48
C LEU A 60 -2.31 -7.22 4.02
N LYS A 61 -2.97 -6.34 3.27
CA LYS A 61 -4.30 -5.80 3.59
C LYS A 61 -5.34 -6.37 2.64
N PRO A 62 -6.60 -6.53 3.07
CA PRO A 62 -7.66 -6.96 2.18
C PRO A 62 -7.93 -5.88 1.11
N TRP A 63 -8.47 -6.29 -0.04
CA TRP A 63 -8.87 -5.35 -1.09
C TRP A 63 -9.96 -4.39 -0.59
N ASN A 64 -11.00 -4.95 0.03
CA ASN A 64 -12.04 -4.21 0.70
C ASN A 64 -12.27 -4.80 2.10
N ARG A 65 -12.52 -3.93 3.06
CA ARG A 65 -12.98 -4.29 4.41
C ARG A 65 -14.12 -3.37 4.78
N VAL A 66 -15.22 -3.93 5.26
CA VAL A 66 -16.37 -3.17 5.71
C VAL A 66 -16.86 -3.67 7.06
N ASN A 67 -17.11 -2.72 7.95
CA ASN A 67 -17.79 -2.93 9.23
C ASN A 67 -19.28 -2.62 9.01
N MET A 68 -20.13 -3.62 9.16
CA MET A 68 -21.55 -3.53 8.89
C MET A 68 -22.32 -3.28 10.17
N TYR A 69 -23.18 -2.27 10.17
CA TYR A 69 -24.04 -1.86 11.29
C TYR A 69 -25.50 -1.89 10.87
N ALA A 70 -26.41 -2.04 11.85
CA ALA A 70 -27.82 -1.89 11.60
C ALA A 70 -28.15 -0.41 11.36
N LYS A 71 -28.95 -0.11 10.32
CA LYS A 71 -29.48 1.23 10.05
C LYS A 71 -30.81 1.53 10.77
N VAL A 72 -31.51 0.47 11.16
CA VAL A 72 -32.80 0.54 11.87
C VAL A 72 -32.74 -0.31 13.12
N LYS A 73 -33.52 0.09 14.13
CA LYS A 73 -33.66 -0.67 15.36
C LYS A 73 -34.56 -1.89 15.13
N GLY A 74 -34.15 -3.06 15.65
CA GLY A 74 -34.94 -4.28 15.55
C GLY A 74 -34.26 -5.45 16.24
N PHE A 75 -35.00 -6.52 16.44
CA PHE A 75 -34.45 -7.77 16.94
C PHE A 75 -33.88 -8.65 15.81
N VAL A 76 -32.75 -9.28 16.04
CA VAL A 76 -32.19 -10.24 15.08
C VAL A 76 -33.09 -11.47 15.04
N ARG A 77 -33.79 -11.66 13.90
CA ARG A 77 -34.68 -12.79 13.72
C ARG A 77 -33.93 -14.06 13.33
N ASP A 78 -33.14 -14.00 12.28
CA ASP A 78 -32.33 -15.10 11.77
C ASP A 78 -30.99 -14.62 11.23
N ILE A 79 -30.00 -15.52 11.24
CA ILE A 79 -28.65 -15.30 10.74
C ILE A 79 -28.31 -16.44 9.80
N SER A 80 -28.00 -16.12 8.54
CA SER A 80 -27.76 -17.10 7.49
C SER A 80 -26.28 -17.45 7.29
N VAL A 81 -25.36 -16.78 7.99
CA VAL A 81 -23.90 -16.90 7.81
C VAL A 81 -23.18 -16.91 9.14
N ASP A 82 -21.96 -17.48 9.16
CA ASP A 82 -21.10 -17.44 10.32
C ASP A 82 -19.66 -16.99 9.94
N ARG A 83 -18.80 -16.83 10.93
CA ARG A 83 -17.38 -16.52 10.71
C ARG A 83 -16.74 -17.58 9.79
N GLY A 84 -16.00 -17.12 8.78
CA GLY A 84 -15.37 -17.96 7.76
C GLY A 84 -16.28 -18.30 6.57
N THR A 85 -17.56 -17.90 6.58
CA THR A 85 -18.47 -18.13 5.45
C THR A 85 -18.12 -17.22 4.27
N LEU A 86 -17.94 -17.81 3.09
CA LEU A 86 -17.84 -17.07 1.83
C LEU A 86 -19.23 -16.62 1.39
N VAL A 87 -19.36 -15.34 1.05
CA VAL A 87 -20.63 -14.72 0.63
C VAL A 87 -20.47 -13.99 -0.70
N ARG A 88 -21.58 -13.90 -1.43
CA ARG A 88 -21.69 -13.16 -2.69
C ARG A 88 -22.35 -11.80 -2.45
N LYS A 89 -22.05 -10.83 -3.29
CA LYS A 89 -22.76 -9.54 -3.29
C LYS A 89 -24.26 -9.74 -3.35
N GLY A 90 -25.00 -9.06 -2.44
CA GLY A 90 -26.46 -9.15 -2.32
C GLY A 90 -26.95 -10.36 -1.54
N GLN A 91 -26.09 -11.30 -1.14
CA GLN A 91 -26.49 -12.42 -0.29
C GLN A 91 -26.96 -11.94 1.09
N VAL A 92 -28.05 -12.49 1.57
CA VAL A 92 -28.61 -12.18 2.90
C VAL A 92 -27.70 -12.76 3.99
N LEU A 93 -27.28 -11.90 4.92
CA LEU A 93 -26.46 -12.26 6.07
C LEU A 93 -27.32 -12.48 7.31
N ALA A 94 -28.26 -11.55 7.54
CA ALA A 94 -29.21 -11.63 8.65
C ALA A 94 -30.51 -10.89 8.29
N ARG A 95 -31.58 -11.25 9.01
CA ARG A 95 -32.85 -10.54 8.97
C ARG A 95 -33.19 -10.01 10.35
N LEU A 96 -33.67 -8.76 10.35
CA LEU A 96 -34.18 -8.11 11.55
C LEU A 96 -35.72 -8.16 11.58
N ASP A 97 -36.26 -8.28 12.76
CA ASP A 97 -37.68 -8.10 13.04
C ASP A 97 -37.88 -6.76 13.74
N ALA A 98 -38.69 -5.90 13.13
CA ALA A 98 -39.03 -4.58 13.66
C ALA A 98 -40.51 -4.29 13.37
N PRO A 99 -41.44 -4.73 14.24
CA PRO A 99 -42.88 -4.56 14.05
C PRO A 99 -43.28 -3.10 13.87
N GLU A 100 -42.55 -2.16 14.51
CA GLU A 100 -42.78 -0.73 14.41
C GLU A 100 -42.60 -0.24 12.97
N VAL A 101 -41.54 -0.64 12.29
CA VAL A 101 -41.25 -0.27 10.87
C VAL A 101 -42.32 -0.83 9.93
N ILE A 102 -42.80 -2.05 10.20
CA ILE A 102 -43.85 -2.70 9.40
C ILE A 102 -45.19 -1.97 9.62
N SER A 103 -45.50 -1.58 10.89
CA SER A 103 -46.71 -0.83 11.22
C SER A 103 -46.72 0.56 10.58
N GLU A 104 -45.60 1.29 10.64
CA GLU A 104 -45.44 2.59 9.97
C GLU A 104 -45.62 2.50 8.46
N LEU A 105 -45.09 1.44 7.83
CA LEU A 105 -45.27 1.20 6.40
C LEU A 105 -46.74 0.97 6.07
N SER A 106 -47.46 0.15 6.85
CA SER A 106 -48.86 -0.13 6.66
C SER A 106 -49.72 1.13 6.83
N GLN A 107 -49.39 1.97 7.81
CA GLN A 107 -50.06 3.27 8.03
C GLN A 107 -49.81 4.21 6.82
N ALA A 108 -48.59 4.32 6.33
CA ALA A 108 -48.28 5.14 5.15
C ALA A 108 -49.02 4.65 3.91
N GLN A 109 -49.17 3.32 3.73
CA GLN A 109 -49.94 2.73 2.63
C GLN A 109 -51.44 3.08 2.72
N ALA A 110 -52.03 2.97 3.92
CA ALA A 110 -53.40 3.36 4.14
C ALA A 110 -53.63 4.87 3.88
N GLN A 111 -52.64 5.71 4.21
CA GLN A 111 -52.71 7.14 3.91
C GLN A 111 -52.70 7.42 2.39
N VAL A 112 -51.91 6.69 1.60
CA VAL A 112 -51.97 6.80 0.14
C VAL A 112 -53.35 6.47 -0.39
N GLN A 113 -53.98 5.37 0.06
CA GLN A 113 -55.32 4.96 -0.34
C GLN A 113 -56.38 6.01 0.01
N ALA A 114 -56.29 6.61 1.21
CA ALA A 114 -57.21 7.68 1.65
C ALA A 114 -57.10 8.92 0.72
N GLN A 115 -55.89 9.35 0.41
CA GLN A 115 -55.66 10.50 -0.49
C GLN A 115 -56.09 10.21 -1.93
N GLU A 116 -55.91 8.99 -2.42
CA GLU A 116 -56.38 8.56 -3.74
C GLU A 116 -57.91 8.59 -3.79
N ALA A 117 -58.61 8.18 -2.74
CA ALA A 117 -60.06 8.28 -2.65
C ALA A 117 -60.54 9.75 -2.69
N THR A 118 -59.82 10.63 -1.96
CA THR A 118 -60.10 12.08 -2.02
C THR A 118 -59.87 12.66 -3.39
N LEU A 119 -58.81 12.24 -4.11
CA LEU A 119 -58.57 12.66 -5.50
C LEU A 119 -59.70 12.23 -6.43
N VAL A 120 -60.24 11.02 -6.29
CA VAL A 120 -61.39 10.52 -7.07
C VAL A 120 -62.63 11.36 -6.81
N GLU A 121 -62.92 11.72 -5.51
CA GLU A 121 -64.02 12.60 -5.13
C GLU A 121 -63.88 13.97 -5.84
N GLN A 122 -62.72 14.66 -5.65
CA GLN A 122 -62.52 15.99 -6.23
C GLN A 122 -62.53 15.96 -7.78
N THR A 123 -62.03 14.89 -8.39
CA THR A 123 -62.10 14.72 -9.84
C THR A 123 -63.53 14.56 -10.35
N THR A 124 -64.36 13.81 -9.60
CA THR A 124 -65.79 13.64 -9.91
C THR A 124 -66.54 14.95 -9.80
N ARG A 125 -66.29 15.72 -8.72
CA ARG A 125 -66.87 17.03 -8.48
C ARG A 125 -66.48 18.04 -9.58
N ALA A 126 -65.19 18.12 -9.94
CA ALA A 126 -64.73 18.96 -11.04
C ALA A 126 -65.31 18.59 -12.40
N ARG A 127 -65.56 17.28 -12.63
CA ARG A 127 -66.27 16.81 -13.81
C ARG A 127 -67.71 17.27 -13.86
N ALA A 128 -68.44 17.21 -12.72
CA ALA A 128 -69.81 17.64 -12.59
C ALA A 128 -69.97 19.15 -12.84
N SER A 129 -69.11 19.99 -12.22
CA SER A 129 -69.12 21.46 -12.39
C SER A 129 -68.77 21.84 -13.85
N ARG A 130 -67.83 21.16 -14.47
CA ARG A 130 -67.49 21.35 -15.89
C ARG A 130 -68.67 21.02 -16.82
N LEU A 131 -69.39 19.93 -16.56
CA LEU A 131 -70.59 19.56 -17.33
C LEU A 131 -71.70 20.59 -17.18
N THR A 132 -71.87 21.15 -15.97
CA THR A 132 -72.86 22.21 -15.69
C THR A 132 -72.50 23.48 -16.48
N TYR A 133 -71.27 23.94 -16.39
CA TYR A 133 -70.79 25.11 -17.14
C TYR A 133 -70.98 24.94 -18.65
N ASN A 134 -70.61 23.79 -19.22
CA ASN A 134 -70.75 23.50 -20.65
C ASN A 134 -72.23 23.50 -21.09
N ARG A 135 -73.16 22.99 -20.27
CA ARG A 135 -74.61 23.03 -20.56
C ARG A 135 -75.13 24.47 -20.53
N LEU A 136 -74.74 25.30 -19.54
CA LEU A 136 -75.17 26.70 -19.51
C LEU A 136 -74.66 27.49 -20.71
N LEU A 137 -73.38 27.25 -21.14
CA LEU A 137 -72.82 27.84 -22.35
C LEU A 137 -73.63 27.44 -23.64
N GLN A 138 -74.05 26.19 -23.67
CA GLN A 138 -74.90 25.76 -24.81
C GLN A 138 -76.28 26.41 -24.83
N THR A 139 -76.94 26.51 -23.64
CA THR A 139 -78.22 27.13 -23.47
C THR A 139 -78.17 28.66 -23.74
N ALA A 140 -77.08 29.33 -23.37
CA ALA A 140 -76.83 30.74 -23.64
C ALA A 140 -76.77 31.12 -25.11
N LYS A 141 -76.69 30.16 -26.04
CA LYS A 141 -76.85 30.39 -27.52
C LYS A 141 -78.28 30.79 -27.89
N MET A 142 -79.27 30.55 -27.01
CA MET A 142 -80.65 31.02 -27.18
C MET A 142 -80.77 32.33 -26.44
N GLU A 143 -81.13 33.39 -27.11
CA GLU A 143 -81.24 34.74 -26.59
C GLU A 143 -82.23 34.80 -25.40
N GLY A 144 -81.75 35.34 -24.25
CA GLY A 144 -82.53 35.48 -23.02
C GLY A 144 -82.67 34.20 -22.16
N ALA A 145 -82.07 33.06 -22.51
CA ALA A 145 -82.29 31.78 -21.82
C ALA A 145 -81.46 31.63 -20.54
N VAL A 146 -80.29 32.34 -20.39
CA VAL A 146 -79.41 32.27 -19.28
C VAL A 146 -78.76 33.65 -19.04
N SER A 147 -78.62 34.10 -17.77
CA SER A 147 -77.96 35.38 -17.44
C SER A 147 -76.45 35.25 -17.48
N ALA A 148 -75.79 36.35 -17.83
CA ALA A 148 -74.31 36.42 -17.84
C ALA A 148 -73.72 36.07 -16.44
N ASN A 149 -74.37 36.50 -15.38
CA ASN A 149 -73.95 36.19 -13.99
C ASN A 149 -74.01 34.69 -13.69
N GLU A 150 -74.97 33.92 -14.20
CA GLU A 150 -75.04 32.47 -13.98
C GLU A 150 -73.89 31.75 -14.70
N ILE A 151 -73.50 32.23 -15.89
CA ILE A 151 -72.38 31.68 -16.61
C ILE A 151 -71.07 31.96 -15.86
N ASP A 152 -70.88 33.20 -15.38
CA ASP A 152 -69.68 33.60 -14.62
C ASP A 152 -69.55 32.81 -13.29
N GLN A 153 -70.67 32.60 -12.57
CA GLN A 153 -70.68 31.77 -11.36
C GLN A 153 -70.33 30.31 -11.69
N ALA A 154 -70.88 29.74 -12.76
CA ALA A 154 -70.58 28.36 -13.15
C ALA A 154 -69.09 28.21 -13.60
N LEU A 155 -68.53 29.20 -14.29
CA LEU A 155 -67.12 29.27 -14.64
C LEU A 155 -66.20 29.31 -13.40
N ALA A 156 -66.49 30.23 -12.46
CA ALA A 156 -65.74 30.35 -11.25
C ALA A 156 -65.76 29.06 -10.40
N ARG A 157 -66.93 28.38 -10.34
CA ARG A 157 -67.06 27.09 -9.66
C ARG A 157 -66.24 25.97 -10.35
N MET A 158 -66.32 25.89 -11.71
CA MET A 158 -65.55 24.93 -12.47
C MET A 158 -64.01 25.14 -12.29
N GLN A 159 -63.56 26.39 -12.29
CA GLN A 159 -62.14 26.72 -12.05
C GLN A 159 -61.73 26.35 -10.65
N GLY A 160 -62.53 26.68 -9.63
CA GLY A 160 -62.30 26.33 -8.22
C GLY A 160 -62.22 24.81 -8.01
N ASP A 161 -63.21 24.04 -8.55
CA ASP A 161 -63.19 22.58 -8.42
C ASP A 161 -61.98 21.97 -9.18
N SER A 162 -61.58 22.54 -10.35
CA SER A 162 -60.38 22.12 -11.09
C SER A 162 -59.09 22.38 -10.27
N ALA A 163 -59.01 23.52 -9.58
CA ALA A 163 -57.89 23.83 -8.67
C ALA A 163 -57.78 22.82 -7.51
N MET A 164 -58.98 22.43 -6.95
CA MET A 164 -59.01 21.39 -5.92
C MET A 164 -58.50 20.03 -6.36
N VAL A 165 -58.70 19.66 -7.61
CA VAL A 165 -58.09 18.44 -8.20
C VAL A 165 -56.55 18.55 -8.20
N ALA A 166 -55.99 19.72 -8.52
CA ALA A 166 -54.55 19.94 -8.52
C ALA A 166 -53.99 19.81 -7.10
N VAL A 167 -54.66 20.37 -6.08
CA VAL A 167 -54.30 20.21 -4.66
C VAL A 167 -54.37 18.75 -4.25
N ALA A 168 -55.47 18.03 -4.57
CA ALA A 168 -55.59 16.60 -4.27
C ALA A 168 -54.51 15.74 -4.90
N ARG A 169 -54.10 16.06 -6.13
CA ARG A 169 -52.94 15.38 -6.78
C ARG A 169 -51.64 15.62 -6.02
N GLY A 170 -51.40 16.83 -5.52
CA GLY A 170 -50.24 17.18 -4.72
C GLY A 170 -50.22 16.38 -3.42
N THR A 171 -51.37 16.23 -2.74
CA THR A 171 -51.44 15.46 -1.48
C THR A 171 -51.24 13.96 -1.70
N VAL A 172 -51.76 13.40 -2.80
CA VAL A 172 -51.46 12.00 -3.19
C VAL A 172 -49.95 11.81 -3.42
N GLN A 173 -49.33 12.73 -4.15
CA GLN A 173 -47.90 12.65 -4.41
C GLN A 173 -47.06 12.70 -3.13
N ALA A 174 -47.39 13.59 -2.18
CA ALA A 174 -46.76 13.67 -0.87
C ALA A 174 -46.94 12.38 -0.05
N ALA A 175 -48.16 11.80 -0.04
CA ALA A 175 -48.40 10.52 0.63
C ALA A 175 -47.60 9.38 0.01
N ARG A 176 -47.51 9.30 -1.32
CA ARG A 176 -46.70 8.31 -2.03
C ARG A 176 -45.22 8.44 -1.71
N SER A 177 -44.68 9.66 -1.66
CA SER A 177 -43.28 9.89 -1.28
C SER A 177 -43.00 9.42 0.15
N ASN A 178 -43.91 9.64 1.08
CA ASN A 178 -43.80 9.13 2.45
C ASN A 178 -43.82 7.59 2.48
N TYR A 179 -44.75 6.96 1.75
CA TYR A 179 -44.83 5.51 1.65
C TYR A 179 -43.52 4.92 1.07
N GLN A 180 -42.96 5.54 0.04
CA GLN A 180 -41.68 5.12 -0.55
C GLN A 180 -40.55 5.19 0.48
N ALA A 181 -40.45 6.28 1.26
CA ALA A 181 -39.43 6.42 2.30
C ALA A 181 -39.55 5.31 3.36
N LYS A 182 -40.79 4.95 3.78
CA LYS A 182 -41.01 3.82 4.70
C LYS A 182 -40.69 2.47 4.07
N THR A 183 -40.91 2.31 2.78
CA THR A 183 -40.52 1.09 2.03
C THR A 183 -39.01 0.92 2.00
N GLU A 184 -38.22 1.99 1.82
CA GLU A 184 -36.78 1.96 1.89
C GLU A 184 -36.28 1.60 3.29
N LEU A 185 -36.90 2.15 4.35
CA LEU A 185 -36.56 1.75 5.72
C LEU A 185 -36.80 0.27 5.97
N ARG A 186 -37.88 -0.33 5.42
CA ARG A 186 -38.12 -1.77 5.51
C ARG A 186 -37.01 -2.61 4.84
N GLN A 187 -36.39 -2.12 3.77
CA GLN A 187 -35.31 -2.84 3.10
C GLN A 187 -34.10 -3.04 4.04
N TYR A 188 -33.84 -2.09 4.95
CA TYR A 188 -32.75 -2.18 5.93
C TYR A 188 -32.98 -3.25 7.00
N LEU A 189 -34.16 -3.87 7.09
CA LEU A 189 -34.39 -5.04 7.93
C LEU A 189 -33.71 -6.30 7.40
N THR A 190 -33.29 -6.28 6.12
CA THR A 190 -32.52 -7.37 5.52
C THR A 190 -31.08 -6.89 5.32
N ILE A 191 -30.15 -7.46 6.06
CA ILE A 191 -28.73 -7.15 5.97
C ILE A 191 -28.11 -8.01 4.91
N THR A 192 -27.56 -7.38 3.86
CA THR A 192 -26.97 -8.08 2.70
C THR A 192 -25.49 -7.71 2.52
N ALA A 193 -24.70 -8.62 1.94
CA ALA A 193 -23.31 -8.39 1.63
C ALA A 193 -23.15 -7.32 0.52
N PRO A 194 -22.34 -6.27 0.71
CA PRO A 194 -22.15 -5.21 -0.29
C PRO A 194 -21.23 -5.64 -1.44
N PHE A 195 -20.38 -6.65 -1.23
CA PHE A 195 -19.46 -7.23 -2.22
C PHE A 195 -19.22 -8.72 -1.91
N ASP A 196 -18.58 -9.43 -2.84
CA ASP A 196 -18.15 -10.82 -2.65
C ASP A 196 -16.97 -10.87 -1.69
N GLY A 197 -17.05 -11.70 -0.65
CA GLY A 197 -15.99 -11.76 0.35
C GLY A 197 -16.22 -12.86 1.38
N MET A 198 -15.50 -12.75 2.49
CA MET A 198 -15.61 -13.67 3.63
C MET A 198 -16.03 -12.89 4.87
N VAL A 199 -16.92 -13.47 5.66
CA VAL A 199 -17.29 -12.96 6.99
C VAL A 199 -16.14 -13.24 7.96
N ILE A 200 -15.48 -12.19 8.45
CA ILE A 200 -14.35 -12.31 9.38
C ILE A 200 -14.84 -12.30 10.83
N GLU A 201 -15.85 -11.46 11.11
CA GLU A 201 -16.46 -11.37 12.44
C GLU A 201 -17.97 -11.38 12.34
N ARG A 202 -18.60 -12.06 13.31
CA ARG A 202 -20.02 -12.02 13.60
C ARG A 202 -20.19 -11.68 15.08
N ASN A 203 -20.76 -10.52 15.38
CA ASN A 203 -20.91 -9.99 16.74
C ASN A 203 -22.39 -9.90 17.17
N ILE A 204 -23.26 -10.65 16.52
CA ILE A 204 -24.69 -10.70 16.81
C ILE A 204 -25.16 -12.14 17.03
N SER A 205 -26.27 -12.28 17.74
CA SER A 205 -26.95 -13.55 17.98
C SER A 205 -28.46 -13.41 17.71
N PRO A 206 -29.14 -14.49 17.31
CA PRO A 206 -30.60 -14.47 17.21
C PRO A 206 -31.24 -13.98 18.53
N GLY A 207 -32.26 -13.13 18.43
CA GLY A 207 -32.90 -12.47 19.57
C GLY A 207 -32.22 -11.22 20.10
N ALA A 208 -31.01 -10.88 19.65
CA ALA A 208 -30.33 -9.65 20.07
C ALA A 208 -31.04 -8.42 19.52
N LEU A 209 -31.16 -7.37 20.33
CA LEU A 209 -31.64 -6.05 19.91
C LEU A 209 -30.44 -5.30 19.29
N VAL A 210 -30.62 -4.80 18.07
CA VAL A 210 -29.63 -3.99 17.35
C VAL A 210 -30.28 -2.70 16.87
N GLY A 211 -29.49 -1.63 16.65
CA GLY A 211 -30.07 -0.36 16.21
C GLY A 211 -29.06 0.70 15.81
N ALA A 212 -29.55 1.74 15.15
CA ALA A 212 -28.79 2.92 14.82
C ALA A 212 -28.43 3.67 16.11
N GLY A 213 -27.13 3.90 16.34
CA GLY A 213 -26.63 4.57 17.55
C GLY A 213 -26.06 3.64 18.62
N ASP A 214 -26.14 2.33 18.42
CA ASP A 214 -25.36 1.40 19.20
C ASP A 214 -23.89 1.56 18.77
N SER A 215 -23.13 2.39 19.54
CA SER A 215 -21.71 2.69 19.32
C SER A 215 -20.81 1.49 19.60
N GLY A 216 -21.42 0.32 19.60
CA GLY A 216 -20.81 -0.95 19.86
C GLY A 216 -20.05 -1.54 18.68
N LYS A 217 -19.90 -2.84 18.73
CA LYS A 217 -19.23 -3.63 17.72
C LYS A 217 -20.07 -3.72 16.44
N PRO A 218 -19.44 -3.77 15.26
CA PRO A 218 -20.15 -4.02 14.00
C PRO A 218 -20.88 -5.37 14.07
N LEU A 219 -22.03 -5.48 13.43
CA LEU A 219 -22.78 -6.74 13.35
C LEU A 219 -21.96 -7.84 12.64
N PHE A 220 -21.38 -7.45 11.53
CA PHE A 220 -20.47 -8.27 10.73
C PHE A 220 -19.27 -7.44 10.27
N VAL A 221 -18.11 -8.10 10.16
CA VAL A 221 -16.96 -7.59 9.42
C VAL A 221 -16.77 -8.47 8.19
N LEU A 222 -16.80 -7.86 7.01
CA LEU A 222 -16.65 -8.53 5.73
C LEU A 222 -15.36 -8.08 5.06
N GLU A 223 -14.59 -9.03 4.51
CA GLU A 223 -13.35 -8.76 3.77
C GLU A 223 -13.35 -9.45 2.41
N ASP A 224 -12.87 -8.74 1.38
CA ASP A 224 -12.48 -9.32 0.10
C ASP A 224 -10.98 -9.59 0.10
N SER A 225 -10.63 -10.88 0.13
CA SER A 225 -9.24 -11.38 0.16
C SER A 225 -8.82 -12.09 -1.13
N ARG A 226 -9.62 -12.03 -2.22
CA ARG A 226 -9.25 -12.60 -3.53
C ARG A 226 -8.07 -11.86 -4.17
N THR A 227 -7.99 -10.59 -3.90
CA THR A 227 -6.83 -9.76 -4.17
C THR A 227 -6.43 -9.09 -2.86
N LEU A 228 -5.15 -9.11 -2.54
CA LEU A 228 -4.62 -8.45 -1.36
C LEU A 228 -3.78 -7.24 -1.81
N ARG A 229 -3.63 -6.26 -0.92
CA ARG A 229 -2.73 -5.13 -1.07
C ARG A 229 -1.55 -5.33 -0.15
N LEU A 230 -0.38 -5.54 -0.72
CA LEU A 230 0.87 -5.52 0.03
C LEU A 230 1.28 -4.05 0.21
N THR A 231 1.17 -3.56 1.42
CA THR A 231 1.51 -2.18 1.78
C THR A 231 2.92 -2.16 2.34
N VAL A 232 3.80 -1.32 1.78
CA VAL A 232 5.21 -1.22 2.15
C VAL A 232 5.57 0.24 2.39
N ALA A 233 6.21 0.52 3.52
CA ALA A 233 6.77 1.83 3.82
C ALA A 233 8.20 1.91 3.23
N ILE A 234 8.37 2.70 2.19
CA ILE A 234 9.64 2.87 1.48
C ILE A 234 10.35 4.10 2.03
N PRO A 235 11.55 3.97 2.64
CA PRO A 235 12.33 5.10 3.13
C PRO A 235 12.62 6.12 2.03
N GLU A 236 12.74 7.41 2.40
CA GLU A 236 13.01 8.54 1.50
C GLU A 236 14.20 8.28 0.57
N SER A 237 15.27 7.66 1.08
CA SER A 237 16.48 7.34 0.31
C SER A 237 16.22 6.43 -0.92
N PHE A 238 15.09 5.70 -0.93
CA PHE A 238 14.72 4.76 -2.00
C PHE A 238 13.45 5.19 -2.75
N ALA A 239 12.74 6.21 -2.29
CA ALA A 239 11.47 6.64 -2.84
C ALA A 239 11.55 7.01 -4.34
N ASN A 240 12.62 7.72 -4.74
CA ASN A 240 12.85 8.17 -6.12
C ASN A 240 13.26 7.03 -7.08
N GLN A 241 13.60 5.85 -6.56
CA GLN A 241 14.01 4.70 -7.37
C GLN A 241 12.84 3.79 -7.74
N LEU A 242 11.67 4.03 -7.15
CA LEU A 242 10.46 3.28 -7.43
C LEU A 242 9.86 3.72 -8.76
N LYS A 243 10.05 2.92 -9.81
CA LYS A 243 9.46 3.18 -11.14
C LYS A 243 8.04 2.62 -11.21
N ALA A 244 7.19 3.25 -12.02
CA ALA A 244 5.88 2.71 -12.34
C ALA A 244 5.98 1.27 -12.87
N LYS A 245 5.13 0.36 -12.35
CA LYS A 245 5.11 -1.08 -12.68
C LYS A 245 6.31 -1.89 -12.14
N SER A 246 7.11 -1.36 -11.21
CA SER A 246 8.14 -2.14 -10.52
C SER A 246 7.54 -3.40 -9.92
N ALA A 247 8.19 -4.54 -10.16
CA ALA A 247 7.81 -5.80 -9.56
C ALA A 247 8.72 -6.07 -8.35
N VAL A 248 8.13 -6.54 -7.27
CA VAL A 248 8.85 -6.97 -6.07
C VAL A 248 8.58 -8.44 -5.80
N SER A 249 9.53 -9.09 -5.15
CA SER A 249 9.32 -10.41 -4.58
C SER A 249 9.14 -10.28 -3.08
N PHE A 250 8.28 -11.09 -2.49
CA PHE A 250 8.11 -11.09 -1.04
C PHE A 250 7.91 -12.50 -0.51
N THR A 251 8.22 -12.68 0.74
CA THR A 251 7.96 -13.89 1.52
C THR A 251 7.08 -13.53 2.72
N VAL A 252 6.33 -14.49 3.22
CA VAL A 252 5.54 -14.33 4.45
C VAL A 252 6.03 -15.33 5.48
N ASN A 253 6.05 -14.94 6.76
CA ASN A 253 6.57 -15.78 7.84
C ASN A 253 5.85 -17.14 7.95
N ALA A 254 4.57 -17.18 7.56
CA ALA A 254 3.81 -18.42 7.55
C ALA A 254 4.25 -19.41 6.45
N MET A 255 4.95 -18.96 5.41
CA MET A 255 5.44 -19.75 4.27
C MET A 255 6.85 -19.28 3.86
N PRO A 256 7.89 -19.52 4.68
CA PRO A 256 9.23 -18.95 4.48
C PRO A 256 9.94 -19.48 3.22
N ASN A 257 9.58 -20.68 2.78
CA ASN A 257 10.18 -21.32 1.59
C ASN A 257 9.47 -20.95 0.27
N ARG A 258 8.43 -20.11 0.34
CA ARG A 258 7.64 -19.73 -0.83
C ARG A 258 7.75 -18.25 -1.10
N GLN A 259 8.23 -17.92 -2.30
CA GLN A 259 8.37 -16.56 -2.77
C GLN A 259 7.17 -16.18 -3.64
N PHE A 260 6.56 -15.05 -3.32
CA PHE A 260 5.46 -14.46 -4.07
C PHE A 260 5.96 -13.25 -4.86
N LYS A 261 5.24 -12.89 -5.91
CA LYS A 261 5.53 -11.70 -6.72
C LYS A 261 4.35 -10.73 -6.65
N ALA A 262 4.66 -9.45 -6.56
CA ALA A 262 3.68 -8.38 -6.58
C ALA A 262 4.12 -7.26 -7.51
N LYS A 263 3.17 -6.54 -8.10
CA LYS A 263 3.43 -5.40 -8.98
C LYS A 263 2.98 -4.13 -8.30
N LEU A 264 3.79 -3.08 -8.42
CA LEU A 264 3.43 -1.75 -7.93
C LEU A 264 2.15 -1.29 -8.62
N ALA A 265 1.14 -1.01 -7.82
CA ALA A 265 -0.13 -0.47 -8.28
C ALA A 265 -0.24 1.03 -8.00
N ARG A 266 0.16 1.45 -6.81
CA ARG A 266 0.03 2.85 -6.34
C ARG A 266 1.17 3.22 -5.40
N SER A 267 1.53 4.51 -5.40
CA SER A 267 2.41 5.10 -4.39
C SER A 267 1.84 6.45 -3.96
N ALA A 268 2.04 6.81 -2.71
CA ALA A 268 1.47 8.03 -2.14
C ALA A 268 2.09 9.32 -2.73
N GLN A 269 3.25 9.24 -3.36
CA GLN A 269 4.03 10.38 -3.89
C GLN A 269 4.30 11.51 -2.85
N SER A 270 4.08 11.19 -1.59
CA SER A 270 4.36 12.05 -0.43
C SER A 270 4.99 11.22 0.66
N LEU A 271 5.78 11.86 1.51
CA LEU A 271 6.40 11.22 2.67
C LEU A 271 5.51 11.41 3.90
N VAL A 272 5.36 10.35 4.67
CA VAL A 272 4.75 10.41 6.00
C VAL A 272 5.79 11.01 6.96
N GLU A 273 5.45 12.12 7.61
CA GLU A 273 6.39 12.88 8.47
C GLU A 273 6.93 12.06 9.64
N ALA A 274 6.11 11.18 10.23
CA ALA A 274 6.47 10.41 11.42
C ALA A 274 7.65 9.45 11.21
N ASN A 275 7.81 8.90 10.02
CA ASN A 275 8.83 7.89 9.71
C ASN A 275 9.61 8.17 8.41
N ARG A 276 9.39 9.33 7.78
CA ARG A 276 10.01 9.76 6.52
C ARG A 276 9.99 8.67 5.46
N SER A 277 8.85 8.02 5.30
CA SER A 277 8.65 6.96 4.32
C SER A 277 7.50 7.27 3.37
N MET A 278 7.62 6.80 2.14
CA MET A 278 6.57 6.83 1.13
C MET A 278 5.81 5.50 1.17
N MET A 279 4.48 5.56 1.31
CA MET A 279 3.66 4.37 1.26
C MET A 279 3.49 3.91 -0.20
N ALA A 280 3.84 2.66 -0.45
CA ALA A 280 3.63 1.99 -1.73
C ALA A 280 2.71 0.77 -1.54
N GLU A 281 1.80 0.58 -2.49
CA GLU A 281 0.87 -0.54 -2.51
C GLU A 281 1.11 -1.39 -3.75
N PHE A 282 1.23 -2.70 -3.52
CA PHE A 282 1.44 -3.70 -4.55
C PHE A 282 0.24 -4.65 -4.55
N ASP A 283 -0.36 -4.87 -5.72
CA ASP A 283 -1.49 -5.79 -5.83
C ASP A 283 -0.99 -7.24 -5.91
N VAL A 284 -1.58 -8.09 -5.08
CA VAL A 284 -1.25 -9.51 -4.93
C VAL A 284 -2.50 -10.35 -5.23
N ALA A 285 -2.48 -11.12 -6.30
CA ALA A 285 -3.55 -12.06 -6.60
C ALA A 285 -3.53 -13.23 -5.60
N ASN A 286 -4.67 -13.57 -5.03
CA ASN A 286 -4.82 -14.62 -4.02
C ASN A 286 -6.05 -15.51 -4.31
N PRO A 287 -6.12 -16.16 -5.49
CA PRO A 287 -7.30 -16.93 -5.90
C PRO A 287 -7.57 -18.16 -4.99
N GLY A 288 -6.53 -18.72 -4.42
CA GLY A 288 -6.63 -19.87 -3.49
C GLY A 288 -6.83 -19.48 -2.03
N HIS A 289 -6.95 -18.20 -1.69
CA HIS A 289 -7.07 -17.70 -0.30
C HIS A 289 -5.97 -18.23 0.65
N GLU A 290 -4.79 -18.56 0.11
CA GLU A 290 -3.65 -19.05 0.90
C GLU A 290 -3.05 -17.96 1.77
N LEU A 291 -2.92 -16.77 1.21
CA LEU A 291 -2.49 -15.57 1.94
C LEU A 291 -3.68 -15.01 2.73
N LYS A 292 -3.42 -14.59 3.96
CA LYS A 292 -4.42 -13.97 4.82
C LYS A 292 -4.13 -12.48 4.97
N ALA A 293 -5.16 -11.66 4.99
CA ALA A 293 -5.03 -10.28 5.40
C ALA A 293 -4.47 -10.19 6.82
N GLY A 294 -3.62 -9.20 7.09
CA GLY A 294 -2.90 -9.04 8.35
C GLY A 294 -1.58 -9.82 8.44
N MET A 295 -1.21 -10.63 7.43
CA MET A 295 0.12 -11.26 7.41
C MET A 295 1.20 -10.22 7.16
N TYR A 296 2.30 -10.33 7.91
CA TYR A 296 3.52 -9.58 7.64
C TYR A 296 4.33 -10.26 6.53
N ALA A 297 4.93 -9.44 5.71
CA ALA A 297 5.75 -9.87 4.59
C ALA A 297 7.12 -9.21 4.62
N GLU A 298 8.14 -9.94 4.20
CA GLU A 298 9.47 -9.41 3.90
C GLU A 298 9.57 -9.18 2.40
N VAL A 299 9.67 -7.92 2.00
CA VAL A 299 9.67 -7.50 0.61
C VAL A 299 11.08 -7.23 0.13
N LEU A 300 11.51 -7.99 -0.86
CA LEU A 300 12.80 -7.84 -1.55
C LEU A 300 12.62 -6.86 -2.70
N MET A 301 13.02 -5.62 -2.47
CA MET A 301 12.95 -4.56 -3.48
C MET A 301 14.30 -4.41 -4.18
N PRO A 302 14.37 -4.58 -5.51
CA PRO A 302 15.59 -4.28 -6.26
C PRO A 302 15.77 -2.77 -6.33
N ILE A 303 16.94 -2.29 -5.92
CA ILE A 303 17.34 -0.89 -5.99
C ILE A 303 18.43 -0.77 -7.04
N GLU A 304 18.14 -0.05 -8.11
CA GLU A 304 19.09 0.28 -9.15
C GLU A 304 19.61 1.70 -8.92
N ARG A 305 20.90 1.85 -8.68
CA ARG A 305 21.51 3.19 -8.72
C ARG A 305 21.53 3.73 -10.14
N THR A 306 21.23 5.00 -10.28
CA THR A 306 21.24 5.73 -11.57
C THR A 306 22.65 6.11 -11.99
N GLY A 307 23.62 5.22 -11.92
CA GLY A 307 24.97 5.49 -12.35
C GLY A 307 25.78 4.22 -12.35
N LYS A 308 26.63 4.09 -13.36
CA LYS A 308 27.66 3.06 -13.37
C LYS A 308 28.79 3.53 -12.47
N THR A 309 29.37 2.61 -11.71
CA THR A 309 30.50 2.85 -10.81
C THR A 309 31.59 1.82 -11.06
N MET A 310 32.79 2.11 -10.57
CA MET A 310 33.96 1.26 -10.78
C MET A 310 33.99 0.15 -9.75
N PHE A 311 34.18 -1.07 -10.21
CA PHE A 311 34.30 -2.26 -9.39
C PHE A 311 35.64 -2.93 -9.62
N VAL A 312 36.25 -3.36 -8.53
CA VAL A 312 37.52 -4.11 -8.54
C VAL A 312 37.35 -5.34 -7.63
N PRO A 313 38.14 -6.41 -7.83
CA PRO A 313 38.15 -7.51 -6.86
C PRO A 313 38.48 -7.01 -5.45
N THR A 314 37.83 -7.57 -4.44
CA THR A 314 38.09 -7.19 -3.02
C THR A 314 39.56 -7.34 -2.65
N THR A 315 40.26 -8.29 -3.27
CA THR A 315 41.72 -8.56 -3.09
C THR A 315 42.61 -7.51 -3.75
N SER A 316 42.06 -6.65 -4.60
CA SER A 316 42.82 -5.59 -5.31
C SER A 316 42.91 -4.31 -4.48
N VAL A 317 42.13 -4.19 -3.39
CA VAL A 317 42.14 -3.00 -2.54
C VAL A 317 43.00 -3.27 -1.31
N VAL A 318 44.04 -2.46 -1.13
CA VAL A 318 44.89 -2.46 0.06
C VAL A 318 44.31 -1.43 1.03
N SER A 319 44.12 -1.85 2.27
CA SER A 319 43.67 -1.00 3.36
C SER A 319 44.77 -0.93 4.43
N SER A 320 45.53 0.15 4.42
CA SER A 320 46.52 0.43 5.46
C SER A 320 45.90 1.34 6.55
N SER A 321 46.59 1.52 7.63
CA SER A 321 46.18 2.41 8.72
C SER A 321 46.04 3.88 8.30
N GLU A 322 46.69 4.29 7.21
CA GLU A 322 46.69 5.69 6.75
C GLU A 322 45.89 5.91 5.47
N LYS A 323 45.87 4.92 4.55
CA LYS A 323 45.29 5.08 3.19
C LYS A 323 44.66 3.79 2.68
N MET A 324 43.61 3.95 1.89
CA MET A 324 43.12 2.88 0.99
C MET A 324 43.54 3.18 -0.43
N PHE A 325 44.09 2.18 -1.12
CA PHE A 325 44.54 2.35 -2.50
C PHE A 325 44.41 1.06 -3.31
N VAL A 326 44.39 1.22 -4.61
CA VAL A 326 44.60 0.14 -5.60
C VAL A 326 45.93 0.36 -6.30
N ILE A 327 46.54 -0.72 -6.75
CA ILE A 327 47.86 -0.63 -7.42
C ILE A 327 47.62 -0.73 -8.93
N LYS A 328 47.72 0.39 -9.63
CA LYS A 328 47.68 0.49 -11.06
C LYS A 328 49.02 -0.02 -11.64
N VAL A 329 48.98 -0.78 -12.73
CA VAL A 329 50.16 -1.19 -13.47
C VAL A 329 50.18 -0.44 -14.79
N ASN A 330 51.17 0.43 -14.97
CA ASN A 330 51.44 1.16 -16.21
C ASN A 330 52.90 1.00 -16.58
N ASP A 331 53.19 0.61 -17.83
CA ASP A 331 54.55 0.42 -18.38
C ASP A 331 55.48 -0.41 -17.45
N ASN A 332 54.93 -1.52 -16.92
CA ASN A 332 55.60 -2.40 -15.98
C ASN A 332 55.99 -1.73 -14.62
N ARG A 333 55.37 -0.63 -14.27
CA ARG A 333 55.55 0.03 -12.97
C ARG A 333 54.25 0.04 -12.19
N ALA A 334 54.35 -0.22 -10.88
CA ALA A 334 53.29 -0.13 -9.91
C ALA A 334 53.07 1.33 -9.51
N GLN A 335 51.83 1.82 -9.55
CA GLN A 335 51.46 3.15 -9.11
C GLN A 335 50.28 3.05 -8.11
N TRP A 336 50.42 3.63 -6.96
CA TRP A 336 49.34 3.67 -5.96
C TRP A 336 48.31 4.73 -6.32
N VAL A 337 47.07 4.29 -6.48
CA VAL A 337 45.93 5.16 -6.72
C VAL A 337 45.04 5.14 -5.49
N SER A 338 44.91 6.29 -4.80
CA SER A 338 44.07 6.42 -3.59
C SER A 338 42.60 6.24 -3.97
N VAL A 339 41.88 5.40 -3.22
CA VAL A 339 40.48 5.12 -3.45
C VAL A 339 39.70 5.11 -2.13
N GLN A 340 38.38 5.35 -2.23
CA GLN A 340 37.43 5.12 -1.15
C GLN A 340 36.61 3.89 -1.47
N LYS A 341 36.40 3.03 -0.47
CA LYS A 341 35.63 1.80 -0.62
C LYS A 341 34.13 2.10 -0.49
N GLY A 342 33.38 1.64 -1.48
CA GLY A 342 31.92 1.67 -1.49
C GLY A 342 31.29 0.32 -1.12
N ASN A 343 30.20 -0.04 -1.81
CA ASN A 343 29.48 -1.29 -1.58
C ASN A 343 30.29 -2.51 -2.06
N VAL A 344 30.09 -3.63 -1.36
CA VAL A 344 30.61 -4.93 -1.77
C VAL A 344 29.52 -5.70 -2.50
N LEU A 345 29.86 -6.22 -3.69
CA LEU A 345 28.99 -7.04 -4.51
C LEU A 345 29.73 -8.37 -4.78
N ASP A 346 29.34 -9.41 -4.06
CA ASP A 346 29.99 -10.72 -4.08
C ASP A 346 31.52 -10.63 -3.86
N SER A 347 32.32 -10.91 -4.87
CA SER A 347 33.79 -10.84 -4.85
C SER A 347 34.36 -9.48 -5.29
N LEU A 348 33.50 -8.55 -5.68
CA LEU A 348 33.87 -7.23 -6.17
C LEU A 348 33.55 -6.16 -5.12
N VAL A 349 34.31 -5.09 -5.12
CA VAL A 349 34.08 -3.93 -4.28
C VAL A 349 34.04 -2.67 -5.15
N GLU A 350 33.05 -1.83 -4.87
CA GLU A 350 32.91 -0.51 -5.49
C GLU A 350 34.04 0.41 -4.97
N VAL A 351 34.68 1.13 -5.87
CA VAL A 351 35.74 2.08 -5.54
C VAL A 351 35.46 3.44 -6.15
N PHE A 352 35.72 4.47 -5.37
CA PHE A 352 35.65 5.87 -5.77
C PHE A 352 37.03 6.49 -5.71
N GLY A 353 37.44 7.23 -6.73
CA GLY A 353 38.74 7.85 -6.85
C GLY A 353 39.12 8.05 -8.30
N ASP A 354 40.41 8.28 -8.56
CA ASP A 354 40.92 8.44 -9.92
C ASP A 354 41.15 7.07 -10.61
N VAL A 355 40.03 6.35 -10.75
CA VAL A 355 40.00 5.01 -11.37
C VAL A 355 39.08 5.04 -12.58
N GLN A 356 39.59 4.59 -13.72
CA GLN A 356 38.89 4.61 -15.00
C GLN A 356 38.50 3.19 -15.47
N PRO A 357 37.43 3.04 -16.26
CA PRO A 357 37.05 1.75 -16.81
C PRO A 357 38.20 1.17 -17.68
N GLY A 358 38.47 -0.12 -17.52
CA GLY A 358 39.53 -0.79 -18.26
C GLY A 358 40.96 -0.55 -17.74
N MET A 359 41.14 0.26 -16.68
CA MET A 359 42.45 0.44 -16.03
C MET A 359 42.99 -0.92 -15.53
N THR A 360 44.23 -1.22 -15.83
CA THR A 360 44.91 -2.46 -15.38
C THR A 360 45.41 -2.26 -13.93
N ILE A 361 44.98 -3.13 -13.03
CA ILE A 361 45.35 -3.11 -11.63
C ILE A 361 45.85 -4.48 -11.17
N VAL A 362 46.57 -4.51 -10.04
CA VAL A 362 46.99 -5.76 -9.42
C VAL A 362 45.79 -6.48 -8.83
N LYS A 363 45.57 -7.75 -9.15
CA LYS A 363 44.44 -8.58 -8.72
C LYS A 363 44.50 -8.93 -7.24
N THR A 364 45.72 -9.22 -6.74
CA THR A 364 46.00 -9.49 -5.33
C THR A 364 47.06 -8.50 -4.89
N ALA A 365 46.62 -7.36 -4.38
CA ALA A 365 47.48 -6.28 -3.96
C ALA A 365 47.95 -6.47 -2.52
N SER A 366 49.18 -6.10 -2.21
CA SER A 366 49.73 -6.08 -0.85
C SER A 366 50.55 -4.82 -0.65
N GLU A 367 50.77 -4.43 0.64
CA GLU A 367 51.60 -3.28 1.01
C GLU A 367 53.08 -3.47 0.66
N GLU A 368 53.52 -4.71 0.33
CA GLU A 368 54.90 -5.01 -0.07
C GLU A 368 55.24 -4.44 -1.43
N ILE A 369 54.25 -4.22 -2.30
CA ILE A 369 54.46 -3.61 -3.63
C ILE A 369 54.52 -2.09 -3.44
N ARG A 370 55.72 -1.53 -3.50
CA ARG A 370 55.97 -0.10 -3.31
C ARG A 370 55.54 0.73 -4.50
N ASP A 371 55.15 1.97 -4.26
CA ASP A 371 54.88 2.93 -5.33
C ASP A 371 56.11 3.18 -6.19
N GLY A 372 55.97 3.13 -7.54
CA GLY A 372 57.04 3.23 -8.50
C GLY A 372 57.87 1.94 -8.75
N GLN A 373 57.59 0.84 -8.05
CA GLN A 373 58.30 -0.43 -8.15
C GLN A 373 58.09 -1.07 -9.54
N GLU A 374 59.15 -1.64 -10.10
CA GLU A 374 59.08 -2.41 -11.34
C GLU A 374 58.42 -3.76 -11.09
N VAL A 375 57.37 -4.07 -11.85
CA VAL A 375 56.57 -5.28 -11.69
C VAL A 375 56.36 -5.92 -13.09
N LYS A 376 56.32 -7.24 -13.12
CA LYS A 376 56.03 -7.98 -14.37
C LYS A 376 54.56 -8.47 -14.32
N SER A 377 53.71 -7.88 -15.16
CA SER A 377 52.30 -8.26 -15.23
C SER A 377 52.10 -9.64 -15.84
N VAL A 378 51.37 -10.50 -15.15
CA VAL A 378 50.91 -11.81 -15.64
C VAL A 378 49.38 -11.78 -15.73
N LYS A 379 48.85 -11.84 -16.94
CA LYS A 379 47.42 -12.03 -17.16
C LYS A 379 47.05 -13.46 -16.77
N LYS A 380 46.18 -13.62 -15.79
CA LYS A 380 45.66 -14.92 -15.38
C LYS A 380 44.13 -14.93 -15.49
#